data_609061d80ef654e384e9b5b6355dc89d
#
_entry.id   609061d80ef654e384e9b5b6355dc89d
#
_cell.length_a   1.000
_cell.length_b   1.000
_cell.length_c   1.000
_cell.angle_alpha   90.00
_cell.angle_beta   90.00
_cell.angle_gamma   90.00
#
_symmetry.space_group_name_H-M   'P 1'
#
loop_
_entity.id
_entity.type
_entity.pdbx_description
1 polymer ?
#
loop_
_entity_poly.entity_id
_entity_poly.type
_entity_poly.pdbx_seq_one_letter_code
_entity_poly.pdbx_strand_id
1 'polypeptide(L)'
;MTRVILATFFLAFTSNAISQAITVTNTFVDGQTASAAEVNQNFNDVVTGVNAIVQKDAQFNTATGADLLQFITTGEANTANGYQALFNLTTGDFNTAVGYQALRANTTGTANTANGAQALLKNTTGAFNTASGYSALLQNTTGTPNTATGLQALFHNTTGEKNTASGYNAL
;
A
#
# COMPACT_ATOMS: atom_id res chain seq x y z
N MET A 1 -31.45 32.14 19.87
CA MET A 1 -30.00 32.37 19.71
C MET A 1 -29.28 31.06 19.79
N THR A 2 -28.86 30.52 18.64
CA THR A 2 -28.17 29.21 18.54
C THR A 2 -26.71 29.43 18.94
N ARG A 3 -26.30 28.88 20.08
CA ARG A 3 -24.89 28.91 20.48
C ARG A 3 -24.18 27.75 19.78
N VAL A 4 -23.24 28.05 18.92
CA VAL A 4 -22.30 27.11 18.36
C VAL A 4 -21.14 26.96 19.34
N ILE A 5 -20.96 25.77 19.90
CA ILE A 5 -19.79 25.44 20.71
C ILE A 5 -18.76 24.81 19.79
N LEU A 6 -17.71 25.56 19.50
CA LEU A 6 -16.56 25.04 18.74
C LEU A 6 -15.63 24.34 19.75
N ALA A 7 -15.56 23.01 19.70
CA ALA A 7 -14.57 22.25 20.45
C ALA A 7 -13.42 21.90 19.51
N THR A 8 -12.26 22.53 19.71
CA THR A 8 -11.04 22.21 18.97
C THR A 8 -10.24 21.20 19.79
N PHE A 9 -10.14 19.96 19.30
CA PHE A 9 -9.25 18.96 19.90
C PHE A 9 -7.89 19.01 19.21
N PHE A 10 -6.84 19.30 19.99
CA PHE A 10 -5.45 19.15 19.55
C PHE A 10 -4.96 17.75 19.93
N LEU A 11 -4.68 16.91 18.95
CA LEU A 11 -3.99 15.66 19.18
C LEU A 11 -2.53 15.83 18.74
N ALA A 12 -1.61 15.88 19.69
CA ALA A 12 -0.17 15.89 19.41
C ALA A 12 0.33 14.44 19.37
N PHE A 13 0.73 13.98 18.20
CA PHE A 13 1.47 12.72 18.06
C PHE A 13 2.97 13.01 18.29
N THR A 14 3.52 12.47 19.37
CA THR A 14 4.96 12.44 19.62
C THR A 14 5.59 11.21 19.00
N SER A 15 5.81 11.23 17.71
CA SER A 15 6.85 10.47 17.04
C SER A 15 7.29 11.26 15.81
N ASN A 16 8.55 11.16 15.44
CA ASN A 16 9.31 12.00 14.50
C ASN A 16 8.79 12.04 13.05
N ALA A 17 7.48 11.95 12.83
CA ALA A 17 6.81 12.07 11.56
C ALA A 17 5.86 13.24 11.59
N ILE A 18 6.15 14.25 10.80
CA ILE A 18 5.34 15.40 10.37
C ILE A 18 4.08 15.61 11.21
N SER A 19 4.16 16.54 12.17
CA SER A 19 3.01 17.06 12.92
C SER A 19 2.04 17.75 11.94
N GLN A 20 1.14 17.01 11.35
CA GLN A 20 -0.06 17.59 10.76
C GLN A 20 -1.14 17.56 11.84
N ALA A 21 -1.49 18.73 12.34
CA ALA A 21 -2.65 18.90 13.19
C ALA A 21 -3.91 18.65 12.35
N ILE A 22 -4.58 17.53 12.58
CA ILE A 22 -5.93 17.32 12.04
C ILE A 22 -6.89 18.08 12.94
N THR A 23 -7.44 19.17 12.45
CA THR A 23 -8.50 19.92 13.17
C THR A 23 -9.84 19.31 12.77
N VAL A 24 -10.46 18.58 13.68
CA VAL A 24 -11.85 18.13 13.51
C VAL A 24 -12.76 19.19 14.11
N THR A 25 -13.50 19.88 13.26
CA THR A 25 -14.50 20.86 13.68
C THR A 25 -15.87 20.20 13.68
N ASN A 26 -16.38 19.80 14.85
CA ASN A 26 -17.74 19.32 14.98
C ASN A 26 -18.65 20.48 15.39
N THR A 27 -19.69 20.70 14.60
CA THR A 27 -20.77 21.62 14.95
C THR A 27 -21.85 20.86 15.69
N PHE A 28 -22.01 21.10 16.99
CA PHE A 28 -23.10 20.54 17.77
C PHE A 28 -24.31 21.48 17.71
N VAL A 29 -25.51 20.92 17.49
CA VAL A 29 -26.77 21.67 17.54
C VAL A 29 -27.15 21.84 19.02
N ASP A 30 -27.60 23.03 19.36
CA ASP A 30 -27.96 23.41 20.74
C ASP A 30 -28.97 22.43 21.36
N GLY A 31 -28.65 21.91 22.55
CA GLY A 31 -29.48 20.96 23.30
C GLY A 31 -29.19 19.46 23.08
N GLN A 32 -28.22 19.11 22.27
CA GLN A 32 -27.78 17.72 22.13
C GLN A 32 -26.40 17.51 22.76
N THR A 33 -26.31 16.55 23.66
CA THR A 33 -25.01 16.11 24.20
C THR A 33 -24.52 14.96 23.35
N ALA A 34 -23.44 15.16 22.61
CA ALA A 34 -22.80 14.04 21.91
C ALA A 34 -22.30 13.04 22.97
N SER A 35 -22.64 11.77 22.80
CA SER A 35 -22.07 10.72 23.63
C SER A 35 -20.59 10.54 23.35
N ALA A 36 -19.80 10.12 24.34
CA ALA A 36 -18.40 9.79 24.13
C ALA A 36 -18.22 8.71 23.05
N ALA A 37 -19.22 7.85 22.87
CA ALA A 37 -19.22 6.81 21.82
C ALA A 37 -19.35 7.40 20.40
N GLU A 38 -20.21 8.41 20.19
CA GLU A 38 -20.36 9.08 18.89
C GLU A 38 -19.11 9.89 18.52
N VAL A 39 -18.49 10.55 19.50
CA VAL A 39 -17.25 11.28 19.29
C VAL A 39 -16.11 10.31 18.93
N ASN A 40 -15.99 9.19 19.64
CA ASN A 40 -14.98 8.17 19.36
C ASN A 40 -15.22 7.47 18.01
N GLN A 41 -16.48 7.23 17.63
CA GLN A 41 -16.78 6.62 16.33
C GLN A 41 -16.37 7.56 15.19
N ASN A 42 -16.75 8.83 15.25
CA ASN A 42 -16.36 9.81 14.23
C ASN A 42 -14.86 9.99 14.15
N PHE A 43 -14.14 9.94 15.28
CA PHE A 43 -12.68 9.97 15.30
C PHE A 43 -12.06 8.74 14.66
N ASN A 44 -12.57 7.54 14.96
CA ASN A 44 -12.11 6.30 14.34
C ASN A 44 -12.38 6.27 12.84
N ASP A 45 -13.51 6.81 12.38
CA ASP A 45 -13.85 6.90 10.96
C ASP A 45 -12.87 7.83 10.22
N VAL A 46 -12.50 8.96 10.82
CA VAL A 46 -11.47 9.86 10.28
C VAL A 46 -10.10 9.20 10.25
N VAL A 47 -9.69 8.55 11.33
CA VAL A 47 -8.40 7.84 11.41
C VAL A 47 -8.34 6.70 10.39
N THR A 48 -9.42 5.93 10.25
CA THR A 48 -9.51 4.86 9.27
C THR A 48 -9.47 5.41 7.84
N GLY A 49 -10.18 6.50 7.57
CA GLY A 49 -10.17 7.18 6.28
C GLY A 49 -8.80 7.73 5.89
N VAL A 50 -8.10 8.37 6.84
CA VAL A 50 -6.74 8.91 6.60
C VAL A 50 -5.73 7.78 6.41
N ASN A 51 -5.79 6.71 7.19
CA ASN A 51 -4.91 5.55 7.04
C ASN A 51 -5.13 4.80 5.72
N ALA A 52 -6.34 4.84 5.16
CA ALA A 52 -6.62 4.28 3.84
C ALA A 52 -6.07 5.14 2.69
N ILE A 53 -5.73 6.40 2.93
CA ILE A 53 -5.28 7.34 1.90
C ILE A 53 -3.75 7.35 1.76
N VAL A 54 -3.02 7.47 2.87
CA VAL A 54 -1.55 7.48 2.85
C VAL A 54 -1.02 6.86 4.14
N GLN A 55 -0.42 5.70 4.04
CA GLN A 55 0.38 5.13 5.13
C GLN A 55 1.85 5.44 4.89
N LYS A 56 2.47 6.14 5.81
CA LYS A 56 3.91 6.38 5.82
C LYS A 56 4.44 6.05 7.21
N ASP A 57 5.30 5.07 7.27
CA ASP A 57 5.92 4.59 8.51
C ASP A 57 7.37 5.07 8.69
N ALA A 58 7.97 4.71 9.82
CA ALA A 58 9.36 5.05 10.13
C ALA A 58 10.39 4.38 9.20
N GLN A 59 9.98 3.35 8.44
CA GLN A 59 10.78 2.64 7.45
C GLN A 59 10.68 3.25 6.04
N PHE A 60 10.15 4.45 5.90
CA PHE A 60 9.96 5.14 4.62
C PHE A 60 9.04 4.43 3.62
N ASN A 61 8.16 3.56 4.09
CA ASN A 61 7.15 2.95 3.23
C ASN A 61 6.03 3.94 2.93
N THR A 62 5.52 3.93 1.71
CA THR A 62 4.40 4.76 1.27
C THR A 62 3.30 3.86 0.73
N ALA A 63 2.09 3.97 1.25
CA ALA A 63 0.95 3.17 0.81
C ALA A 63 -0.28 4.04 0.58
N THR A 64 -0.98 3.81 -0.55
CA THR A 64 -2.22 4.51 -0.90
C THR A 64 -3.26 3.52 -1.41
N GLY A 65 -4.35 3.32 -0.68
CA GLY A 65 -5.40 2.36 -1.00
C GLY A 65 -5.85 1.57 0.23
N ALA A 66 -6.53 0.44 0.01
CA ALA A 66 -7.01 -0.43 1.07
C ALA A 66 -6.22 -1.73 1.16
N ASP A 67 -6.11 -2.29 2.37
CA ASP A 67 -5.42 -3.56 2.65
C ASP A 67 -3.97 -3.61 2.13
N LEU A 68 -3.17 -2.60 2.45
CA LEU A 68 -1.78 -2.49 2.02
C LEU A 68 -0.82 -2.82 3.17
N LEU A 69 0.34 -3.41 2.85
CA LEU A 69 1.45 -3.62 3.80
C LEU A 69 1.02 -4.18 5.17
N GLN A 70 0.02 -5.06 5.18
CA GLN A 70 -0.63 -5.55 6.41
C GLN A 70 0.32 -6.29 7.37
N PHE A 71 1.36 -6.93 6.83
CA PHE A 71 2.27 -7.79 7.58
C PHE A 71 3.71 -7.28 7.62
N ILE A 72 3.93 -6.03 7.21
CA ILE A 72 5.28 -5.45 7.19
C ILE A 72 5.88 -5.40 8.60
N THR A 73 7.12 -5.84 8.73
CA THR A 73 7.87 -5.85 10.01
C THR A 73 9.08 -4.92 9.95
N THR A 74 10.02 -5.20 9.05
CA THR A 74 11.27 -4.43 8.92
C THR A 74 11.52 -3.95 7.49
N GLY A 75 10.66 -4.30 6.52
CA GLY A 75 10.83 -3.86 5.12
C GLY A 75 10.83 -2.34 4.98
N GLU A 76 11.75 -1.81 4.19
CA GLU A 76 12.00 -0.37 4.05
C GLU A 76 11.81 0.12 2.61
N ALA A 77 11.50 1.41 2.47
CA ALA A 77 11.45 2.13 1.21
C ALA A 77 10.54 1.46 0.14
N ASN A 78 9.42 0.90 0.56
CA ASN A 78 8.45 0.31 -0.35
C ASN A 78 7.34 1.30 -0.71
N THR A 79 6.86 1.21 -1.95
CA THR A 79 5.71 1.99 -2.44
C THR A 79 4.59 1.06 -2.86
N ALA A 80 3.42 1.19 -2.25
CA ALA A 80 2.23 0.41 -2.56
C ALA A 80 1.06 1.33 -2.93
N ASN A 81 0.51 1.17 -4.13
CA ASN A 81 -0.66 1.93 -4.59
C ASN A 81 -1.68 0.99 -5.23
N GLY A 82 -2.83 0.85 -4.63
CA GLY A 82 -3.93 -0.01 -5.11
C GLY A 82 -4.37 -1.03 -4.08
N TYR A 83 -5.53 -1.64 -4.29
CA TYR A 83 -6.07 -2.64 -3.38
C TYR A 83 -5.14 -3.86 -3.27
N GLN A 84 -4.75 -4.21 -2.04
CA GLN A 84 -3.85 -5.33 -1.69
C GLN A 84 -2.48 -5.33 -2.40
N ALA A 85 -1.98 -4.16 -2.83
CA ALA A 85 -0.60 -4.06 -3.29
C ALA A 85 0.36 -4.32 -2.11
N LEU A 86 1.40 -5.16 -2.30
CA LEU A 86 2.36 -5.58 -1.26
C LEU A 86 1.72 -6.12 0.04
N PHE A 87 0.55 -6.74 -0.05
CA PHE A 87 -0.25 -7.15 1.10
C PHE A 87 0.52 -8.03 2.09
N ASN A 88 1.27 -9.04 1.60
CA ASN A 88 1.99 -10.02 2.44
C ASN A 88 3.46 -9.63 2.72
N LEU A 89 3.89 -8.42 2.36
CA LEU A 89 5.28 -8.01 2.56
C LEU A 89 5.65 -8.04 4.04
N THR A 90 6.82 -8.63 4.35
CA THR A 90 7.35 -8.68 5.72
C THR A 90 8.67 -7.91 5.86
N THR A 91 9.70 -8.33 5.15
CA THR A 91 11.07 -7.78 5.30
C THR A 91 11.69 -7.34 3.97
N GLY A 92 10.96 -7.45 2.84
CA GLY A 92 11.48 -7.02 1.53
C GLY A 92 11.58 -5.49 1.43
N ASP A 93 12.65 -5.01 0.79
CA ASP A 93 12.95 -3.59 0.65
C ASP A 93 12.84 -3.11 -0.79
N PHE A 94 12.68 -1.81 -0.97
CA PHE A 94 12.77 -1.13 -2.27
C PHE A 94 11.79 -1.66 -3.33
N ASN A 95 10.63 -2.18 -2.94
CA ASN A 95 9.64 -2.63 -3.89
C ASN A 95 8.67 -1.49 -4.27
N THR A 96 8.30 -1.44 -5.54
CA THR A 96 7.26 -0.54 -6.05
C THR A 96 6.12 -1.36 -6.65
N ALA A 97 4.93 -1.24 -6.08
CA ALA A 97 3.74 -1.94 -6.54
C ALA A 97 2.60 -0.95 -6.80
N VAL A 98 2.19 -0.84 -8.06
CA VAL A 98 1.09 0.02 -8.50
C VAL A 98 0.06 -0.82 -9.24
N GLY A 99 -1.14 -0.94 -8.67
CA GLY A 99 -2.25 -1.67 -9.25
C GLY A 99 -2.90 -2.66 -8.29
N TYR A 100 -4.09 -3.12 -8.68
CA TYR A 100 -4.84 -4.14 -7.94
C TYR A 100 -3.99 -5.41 -7.77
N GLN A 101 -3.70 -5.80 -6.52
CA GLN A 101 -2.93 -6.98 -6.14
C GLN A 101 -1.50 -7.07 -6.74
N ALA A 102 -0.90 -5.95 -7.14
CA ALA A 102 0.49 -5.94 -7.56
C ALA A 102 1.41 -6.39 -6.41
N LEU A 103 2.33 -7.35 -6.67
CA LEU A 103 3.24 -7.94 -5.68
C LEU A 103 2.55 -8.47 -4.41
N ARG A 104 1.27 -8.88 -4.51
CA ARG A 104 0.46 -9.26 -3.34
C ARG A 104 1.10 -10.36 -2.48
N ALA A 105 1.70 -11.38 -3.10
CA ALA A 105 2.30 -12.52 -2.39
C ALA A 105 3.75 -12.29 -1.95
N ASN A 106 4.36 -11.14 -2.29
CA ASN A 106 5.76 -10.86 -1.95
C ASN A 106 5.94 -10.82 -0.43
N THR A 107 6.90 -11.58 0.06
CA THR A 107 7.23 -11.64 1.50
C THR A 107 8.57 -11.00 1.80
N THR A 108 9.63 -11.47 1.18
CA THR A 108 11.01 -11.02 1.40
C THR A 108 11.71 -10.56 0.13
N GLY A 109 11.06 -10.67 -1.03
CA GLY A 109 11.61 -10.21 -2.31
C GLY A 109 11.89 -8.71 -2.28
N THR A 110 13.03 -8.32 -2.85
CA THR A 110 13.59 -6.96 -2.78
C THR A 110 13.77 -6.36 -4.17
N ALA A 111 13.65 -5.04 -4.27
CA ALA A 111 13.91 -4.29 -5.51
C ALA A 111 13.07 -4.74 -6.72
N ASN A 112 11.81 -5.09 -6.49
CA ASN A 112 10.89 -5.41 -7.56
C ASN A 112 10.03 -4.19 -7.93
N THR A 113 9.76 -4.05 -9.23
CA THR A 113 8.83 -3.04 -9.76
C THR A 113 7.66 -3.73 -10.45
N ALA A 114 6.45 -3.54 -9.94
CA ALA A 114 5.22 -4.06 -10.51
C ALA A 114 4.26 -2.91 -10.82
N ASN A 115 4.02 -2.65 -12.10
CA ASN A 115 3.10 -1.62 -12.57
C ASN A 115 2.00 -2.26 -13.43
N GLY A 116 0.85 -2.47 -12.85
CA GLY A 116 -0.32 -3.09 -13.48
C GLY A 116 -1.06 -4.01 -12.53
N ALA A 117 -2.35 -4.22 -12.79
CA ALA A 117 -3.13 -5.14 -12.00
C ALA A 117 -2.55 -6.55 -12.10
N GLN A 118 -2.35 -7.20 -10.94
CA GLN A 118 -1.78 -8.55 -10.80
C GLN A 118 -0.33 -8.71 -11.34
N ALA A 119 0.40 -7.64 -11.62
CA ALA A 119 1.81 -7.74 -11.95
C ALA A 119 2.59 -8.35 -10.78
N LEU A 120 3.43 -9.37 -11.04
CA LEU A 120 4.19 -10.12 -10.02
C LEU A 120 3.33 -10.68 -8.87
N LEU A 121 2.06 -11.00 -9.13
CA LEU A 121 1.10 -11.40 -8.08
C LEU A 121 1.62 -12.50 -7.16
N LYS A 122 2.27 -13.55 -7.73
CA LYS A 122 2.74 -14.73 -6.99
C LYS A 122 4.21 -14.65 -6.57
N ASN A 123 4.91 -13.54 -6.83
CA ASN A 123 6.28 -13.39 -6.36
C ASN A 123 6.35 -13.52 -4.84
N THR A 124 7.22 -14.37 -4.34
CA THR A 124 7.40 -14.56 -2.89
C THR A 124 8.73 -14.00 -2.42
N THR A 125 9.83 -14.50 -2.97
CA THR A 125 11.20 -14.14 -2.61
C THR A 125 12.03 -13.65 -3.80
N GLY A 126 11.48 -13.70 -5.03
CA GLY A 126 12.15 -13.21 -6.23
C GLY A 126 12.49 -11.72 -6.09
N ALA A 127 13.68 -11.33 -6.56
CA ALA A 127 14.19 -9.97 -6.44
C ALA A 127 14.58 -9.38 -7.81
N PHE A 128 14.72 -8.07 -7.87
CA PHE A 128 15.18 -7.35 -9.07
C PHE A 128 14.31 -7.61 -10.32
N ASN A 129 13.02 -7.89 -10.14
CA ASN A 129 12.12 -8.09 -11.27
C ASN A 129 11.39 -6.80 -11.63
N THR A 130 11.21 -6.56 -12.93
CA THR A 130 10.41 -5.46 -13.46
C THR A 130 9.25 -6.03 -14.27
N ALA A 131 8.03 -5.76 -13.86
CA ALA A 131 6.81 -6.16 -14.53
C ALA A 131 5.93 -4.94 -14.81
N SER A 132 5.67 -4.65 -16.08
CA SER A 132 4.82 -3.55 -16.51
C SER A 132 3.73 -4.07 -17.45
N GLY A 133 2.50 -4.11 -16.97
CA GLY A 133 1.34 -4.60 -17.68
C GLY A 133 0.44 -5.48 -16.83
N TYR A 134 -0.81 -5.66 -17.28
CA TYR A 134 -1.76 -6.58 -16.63
C TYR A 134 -1.19 -8.00 -16.59
N SER A 135 -1.08 -8.59 -15.40
CA SER A 135 -0.58 -9.97 -15.18
C SER A 135 0.83 -10.24 -15.74
N ALA A 136 1.66 -9.22 -15.95
CA ALA A 136 3.06 -9.42 -16.31
C ALA A 136 3.80 -10.14 -15.16
N LEU A 137 4.60 -11.18 -15.46
CA LEU A 137 5.30 -12.04 -14.49
C LEU A 137 4.37 -12.62 -13.40
N LEU A 138 3.10 -12.85 -13.70
CA LEU A 138 2.10 -13.23 -12.69
C LEU A 138 2.53 -14.43 -11.86
N GLN A 139 3.07 -15.48 -12.50
CA GLN A 139 3.42 -16.74 -11.84
C GLN A 139 4.85 -16.79 -11.29
N ASN A 140 5.65 -15.72 -11.44
CA ASN A 140 6.99 -15.69 -10.87
C ASN A 140 6.93 -15.92 -9.35
N THR A 141 7.74 -16.82 -8.83
CA THR A 141 7.82 -17.10 -7.39
C THR A 141 9.16 -16.67 -6.81
N THR A 142 10.24 -17.19 -7.35
CA THR A 142 11.61 -16.97 -6.88
C THR A 142 12.56 -16.48 -7.99
N GLY A 143 12.09 -16.43 -9.24
CA GLY A 143 12.90 -16.02 -10.40
C GLY A 143 13.46 -14.59 -10.24
N THR A 144 14.71 -14.39 -10.69
CA THR A 144 15.46 -13.12 -10.54
C THR A 144 16.66 -13.03 -11.50
N PRO A 145 17.08 -11.88 -12.00
CA PRO A 145 16.23 -10.76 -12.34
C PRO A 145 15.45 -11.05 -13.65
N ASN A 146 14.24 -10.57 -13.78
CA ASN A 146 13.47 -10.67 -15.03
C ASN A 146 12.84 -9.33 -15.38
N THR A 147 12.65 -9.05 -16.67
CA THR A 147 11.97 -7.87 -17.17
C THR A 147 10.84 -8.28 -18.11
N ALA A 148 9.61 -7.91 -17.78
CA ALA A 148 8.42 -8.17 -18.56
C ALA A 148 7.63 -6.89 -18.81
N THR A 149 7.43 -6.55 -20.09
CA THR A 149 6.63 -5.38 -20.48
C THR A 149 5.53 -5.80 -21.44
N GLY A 150 4.30 -5.57 -21.07
CA GLY A 150 3.13 -5.93 -21.89
C GLY A 150 2.13 -6.80 -21.12
N LEU A 151 0.91 -6.91 -21.66
CA LEU A 151 -0.13 -7.74 -21.08
C LEU A 151 0.32 -9.20 -21.09
N GLN A 152 0.38 -9.83 -19.91
CA GLN A 152 0.78 -11.23 -19.71
C GLN A 152 2.20 -11.59 -20.21
N ALA A 153 3.10 -10.63 -20.36
CA ALA A 153 4.49 -10.93 -20.70
C ALA A 153 5.14 -11.76 -19.56
N LEU A 154 5.88 -12.82 -19.92
CA LEU A 154 6.47 -13.80 -18.99
C LEU A 154 5.47 -14.39 -17.98
N PHE A 155 4.21 -14.53 -18.37
CA PHE A 155 3.12 -14.96 -17.47
C PHE A 155 3.42 -16.26 -16.73
N HIS A 156 4.00 -17.26 -17.41
CA HIS A 156 4.29 -18.59 -16.87
C HIS A 156 5.70 -18.73 -16.27
N ASN A 157 6.51 -17.69 -16.27
CA ASN A 157 7.80 -17.76 -15.61
C ASN A 157 7.61 -17.99 -14.10
N THR A 158 8.15 -19.06 -13.57
CA THR A 158 8.05 -19.38 -12.13
C THR A 158 9.36 -19.11 -11.39
N THR A 159 10.44 -19.67 -11.86
CA THR A 159 11.79 -19.63 -11.27
C THR A 159 12.86 -19.19 -12.26
N GLY A 160 12.49 -18.97 -13.54
CA GLY A 160 13.43 -18.56 -14.59
C GLY A 160 14.10 -17.23 -14.25
N GLU A 161 15.35 -17.11 -14.63
CA GLU A 161 16.19 -15.95 -14.35
C GLU A 161 16.68 -15.25 -15.61
N LYS A 162 16.95 -13.94 -15.50
CA LYS A 162 17.58 -13.13 -16.55
C LYS A 162 16.78 -13.12 -17.88
N ASN A 163 15.47 -13.27 -17.80
CA ASN A 163 14.61 -13.22 -18.97
C ASN A 163 14.14 -11.78 -19.23
N THR A 164 14.08 -11.43 -20.50
CA THR A 164 13.48 -10.18 -20.95
C THR A 164 12.45 -10.48 -22.03
N ALA A 165 11.21 -10.02 -21.82
CA ALA A 165 10.14 -10.14 -22.78
C ALA A 165 9.35 -8.83 -22.90
N SER A 166 9.01 -8.47 -24.13
CA SER A 166 8.24 -7.27 -24.44
C SER A 166 7.15 -7.61 -25.46
N GLY A 167 5.92 -7.31 -25.14
CA GLY A 167 4.75 -7.53 -25.99
C GLY A 167 3.65 -8.33 -25.32
N TYR A 168 2.51 -8.41 -25.98
CA TYR A 168 1.35 -9.22 -25.54
C TYR A 168 1.70 -10.72 -25.56
N ASN A 169 1.50 -11.40 -24.43
CA ASN A 169 1.80 -12.83 -24.25
C ASN A 169 3.23 -13.23 -24.68
N ALA A 170 4.21 -12.31 -24.60
CA ALA A 170 5.58 -12.64 -24.93
C ALA A 170 6.13 -13.64 -23.89
N LEU A 171 6.57 -14.86 -24.38
CA LEU A 171 7.15 -16.02 -23.66
C LEU A 171 6.26 -16.65 -22.59
#